data_c98b7afacb95b2c0376dd5122e785324
#
_entry.id   c98b7afacb95b2c0376dd5122e785324
#
_cell.length_a   1.000
_cell.length_b   1.000
_cell.length_c   1.000
_cell.angle_alpha   90.00
_cell.angle_beta   90.00
_cell.angle_gamma   90.00
#
_symmetry.space_group_name_H-M   'P 1'
#
loop_
_entity.id
_entity.type
_entity.pdbx_description
1 polymer ?
#
loop_
_entity_poly.entity_id
_entity_poly.type
_entity_poly.pdbx_seq_one_letter_code
_entity_poly.pdbx_strand_id
1 'polypeptide(L)'
;MLIPLFLIGSSMTAPQLAMQAAAQTVVDDSPGGMALAVNRMLGGIVTYATWPNEAPGAPRTMCVIGTPRLTERPAPDLPGRGSVSVRRVSAAAAIGGAGCHMLYLGQMPAVDRQRLIGWVRGKAVLTVTDDDSNCNLGAMFCLNAQGQRLSFSVNLDSIGRGSVRVDPRVLKIGSDGGPR
;
A
#
# COMPACT_ATOMS: atom_id res chain seq x y z
N MET A 1 -21.03 -62.71 7.33
CA MET A 1 -21.60 -61.47 7.79
C MET A 1 -20.49 -60.46 7.84
N LEU A 2 -20.30 -59.66 6.74
CA LEU A 2 -19.20 -58.73 6.53
C LEU A 2 -19.73 -57.31 6.79
N ILE A 3 -19.14 -56.60 7.74
CA ILE A 3 -19.50 -55.20 8.11
C ILE A 3 -18.53 -54.29 7.32
N PRO A 4 -19.00 -53.36 6.49
CA PRO A 4 -18.12 -52.38 5.85
C PRO A 4 -17.76 -51.24 6.83
N LEU A 5 -16.47 -50.99 6.98
CA LEU A 5 -15.89 -49.90 7.74
C LEU A 5 -15.97 -48.60 6.89
N PHE A 6 -16.84 -47.68 7.25
CA PHE A 6 -16.90 -46.34 6.66
C PHE A 6 -15.79 -45.44 7.23
N LEU A 7 -14.81 -45.10 6.42
CA LEU A 7 -13.81 -44.08 6.71
C LEU A 7 -14.44 -42.70 6.43
N ILE A 8 -14.74 -41.94 7.49
CA ILE A 8 -15.18 -40.54 7.41
C ILE A 8 -13.91 -39.69 7.29
N GLY A 9 -13.63 -39.25 6.07
CA GLY A 9 -12.55 -38.28 5.81
C GLY A 9 -12.98 -36.87 6.25
N SER A 10 -12.43 -36.37 7.33
CA SER A 10 -12.60 -34.96 7.75
C SER A 10 -11.75 -34.05 6.87
N SER A 11 -12.39 -33.36 5.94
CA SER A 11 -11.76 -32.29 5.15
C SER A 11 -11.54 -31.06 6.02
N MET A 12 -10.28 -30.82 6.45
CA MET A 12 -9.89 -29.56 7.08
C MET A 12 -9.84 -28.47 6.01
N THR A 13 -10.89 -27.65 5.93
CA THR A 13 -10.86 -26.39 5.20
C THR A 13 -10.04 -25.36 5.98
N ALA A 14 -8.86 -25.02 5.46
CA ALA A 14 -8.07 -23.91 5.99
C ALA A 14 -8.85 -22.60 5.84
N PRO A 15 -8.89 -21.73 6.86
CA PRO A 15 -9.52 -20.41 6.72
C PRO A 15 -8.72 -19.58 5.72
N GLN A 16 -9.32 -19.28 4.57
CA GLN A 16 -8.82 -18.24 3.68
C GLN A 16 -9.03 -16.90 4.39
N LEU A 17 -7.94 -16.23 4.76
CA LEU A 17 -7.96 -14.84 5.20
C LEU A 17 -8.44 -14.00 4.01
N ALA A 18 -9.73 -13.69 4.00
CA ALA A 18 -10.34 -12.81 3.02
C ALA A 18 -9.70 -11.42 3.17
N MET A 19 -8.94 -11.00 2.17
CA MET A 19 -8.48 -9.62 2.05
C MET A 19 -9.71 -8.74 1.82
N GLN A 20 -10.06 -7.92 2.80
CA GLN A 20 -11.15 -6.95 2.67
C GLN A 20 -10.68 -5.84 1.72
N ALA A 21 -11.35 -5.72 0.58
CA ALA A 21 -11.17 -4.56 -0.29
C ALA A 21 -11.69 -3.31 0.45
N ALA A 22 -10.82 -2.30 0.59
CA ALA A 22 -11.24 -1.00 1.09
C ALA A 22 -12.22 -0.35 0.11
N ALA A 23 -13.06 0.53 0.62
CA ALA A 23 -14.07 1.22 -0.17
C ALA A 23 -13.49 1.92 -1.41
N GLN A 24 -14.29 2.00 -2.47
CA GLN A 24 -13.88 2.49 -3.77
C GLN A 24 -14.10 4.00 -3.87
N THR A 25 -13.12 4.73 -4.37
CA THR A 25 -13.26 6.14 -4.72
C THR A 25 -13.59 6.27 -6.20
N VAL A 26 -14.64 7.01 -6.54
CA VAL A 26 -14.96 7.36 -7.94
C VAL A 26 -13.96 8.41 -8.42
N VAL A 27 -13.35 8.15 -9.56
CA VAL A 27 -12.36 9.03 -10.19
C VAL A 27 -13.07 9.95 -11.16
N ASP A 28 -12.72 11.22 -11.16
CA ASP A 28 -13.20 12.22 -12.11
C ASP A 28 -12.67 11.90 -13.52
N ASP A 29 -13.52 12.04 -14.55
CA ASP A 29 -13.18 11.82 -15.96
C ASP A 29 -12.25 12.89 -16.56
N SER A 30 -11.93 13.93 -15.81
CA SER A 30 -11.04 15.00 -16.28
C SER A 30 -9.62 14.51 -16.56
N PRO A 31 -8.90 15.13 -17.49
CA PRO A 31 -7.47 14.87 -17.65
C PRO A 31 -6.73 15.05 -16.31
N GLY A 32 -6.12 13.97 -15.80
CA GLY A 32 -5.45 13.96 -14.49
C GLY A 32 -6.33 13.56 -13.30
N GLY A 33 -7.62 13.23 -13.49
CA GLY A 33 -8.51 12.78 -12.41
C GLY A 33 -7.96 11.57 -11.65
N MET A 34 -7.39 10.59 -12.36
CA MET A 34 -6.73 9.43 -11.72
C MET A 34 -5.53 9.85 -10.87
N ALA A 35 -4.68 10.74 -11.36
CA ALA A 35 -3.52 11.24 -10.61
C ALA A 35 -3.97 11.96 -9.32
N LEU A 36 -5.01 12.78 -9.41
CA LEU A 36 -5.59 13.48 -8.27
C LEU A 36 -6.17 12.49 -7.24
N ALA A 37 -6.90 11.47 -7.70
CA ALA A 37 -7.46 10.43 -6.84
C ALA A 37 -6.37 9.63 -6.14
N VAL A 38 -5.31 9.23 -6.86
CA VAL A 38 -4.13 8.56 -6.28
C VAL A 38 -3.47 9.43 -5.22
N ASN A 39 -3.26 10.71 -5.49
CA ASN A 39 -2.60 11.61 -4.55
C ASN A 39 -3.41 11.84 -3.27
N ARG A 40 -4.74 11.96 -3.38
CA ARG A 40 -5.66 12.00 -2.22
C ARG A 40 -5.62 10.72 -1.42
N MET A 41 -5.65 9.57 -2.10
CA MET A 41 -5.58 8.25 -1.44
C MET A 41 -4.26 8.06 -0.71
N LEU A 42 -3.13 8.45 -1.32
CA LEU A 42 -1.81 8.44 -0.67
C LEU A 42 -1.81 9.35 0.58
N GLY A 43 -2.37 10.55 0.48
CA GLY A 43 -2.51 11.47 1.61
C GLY A 43 -3.34 10.87 2.74
N GLY A 44 -4.46 10.22 2.40
CA GLY A 44 -5.28 9.49 3.34
C GLY A 44 -4.49 8.39 4.06
N ILE A 45 -3.78 7.52 3.33
CA ILE A 45 -2.95 6.45 3.91
C ILE A 45 -1.91 7.03 4.87
N VAL A 46 -1.20 8.09 4.47
CA VAL A 46 -0.18 8.76 5.31
C VAL A 46 -0.78 9.32 6.59
N THR A 47 -1.99 9.85 6.52
CA THR A 47 -2.69 10.43 7.69
C THR A 47 -2.96 9.38 8.78
N TYR A 48 -3.14 8.12 8.41
CA TYR A 48 -3.35 7.01 9.33
C TYR A 48 -2.08 6.21 9.66
N ALA A 49 -0.93 6.63 9.14
CA ALA A 49 0.36 6.01 9.43
C ALA A 49 1.15 6.82 10.48
N THR A 50 1.76 6.12 11.42
CA THR A 50 2.59 6.70 12.48
C THR A 50 3.98 6.07 12.45
N TRP A 51 5.00 6.89 12.36
CA TRP A 51 6.39 6.48 12.40
C TRP A 51 6.90 6.48 13.84
N PRO A 52 7.65 5.46 14.26
CA PRO A 52 8.22 5.43 15.61
C PRO A 52 9.22 6.58 15.79
N ASN A 53 9.21 7.18 16.98
CA ASN A 53 10.12 8.26 17.39
C ASN A 53 10.05 9.54 16.56
N GLU A 54 8.98 9.76 15.81
CA GLU A 54 8.76 10.98 15.05
C GLU A 54 7.56 11.77 15.59
N ALA A 55 7.70 13.10 15.59
CA ALA A 55 6.60 13.99 15.95
C ALA A 55 5.47 13.91 14.90
N PRO A 56 4.19 14.04 15.29
CA PRO A 56 3.10 14.19 14.36
C PRO A 56 3.36 15.35 13.39
N GLY A 57 3.16 15.12 12.08
CA GLY A 57 3.38 16.14 11.06
C GLY A 57 4.85 16.40 10.68
N ALA A 58 5.80 15.62 11.19
CA ALA A 58 7.20 15.74 10.76
C ALA A 58 7.33 15.61 9.24
N PRO A 59 8.24 16.38 8.58
CA PRO A 59 8.50 16.27 7.15
C PRO A 59 8.96 14.87 6.78
N ARG A 60 8.42 14.32 5.69
CA ARG A 60 8.75 12.97 5.22
C ARG A 60 9.23 12.98 3.78
N THR A 61 9.92 11.92 3.41
CA THR A 61 10.36 11.71 2.04
C THR A 61 9.70 10.46 1.48
N MET A 62 8.99 10.61 0.35
CA MET A 62 8.52 9.50 -0.46
C MET A 62 9.49 9.27 -1.63
N CYS A 63 10.00 8.07 -1.74
CA CYS A 63 10.82 7.64 -2.85
C CYS A 63 9.97 6.84 -3.84
N VAL A 64 9.97 7.29 -5.09
CA VAL A 64 9.30 6.61 -6.21
C VAL A 64 10.33 5.73 -6.91
N ILE A 65 10.05 4.44 -7.00
CA ILE A 65 10.95 3.43 -7.57
C ILE A 65 10.22 2.68 -8.69
N GLY A 66 10.87 2.51 -9.81
CA GLY A 66 10.28 1.94 -11.00
C GLY A 66 9.34 2.91 -11.73
N THR A 67 8.45 2.37 -12.56
CA THR A 67 7.50 3.14 -13.37
C THR A 67 6.10 3.02 -12.77
N PRO A 68 5.55 4.06 -12.15
CA PRO A 68 4.17 4.08 -11.70
C PRO A 68 3.19 3.85 -12.86
N ARG A 69 2.09 3.14 -12.59
CA ARG A 69 1.06 2.80 -13.60
C ARG A 69 -0.13 3.75 -13.58
N LEU A 70 -0.52 4.22 -12.40
CA LEU A 70 -1.75 5.01 -12.22
C LEU A 70 -1.50 6.52 -12.31
N THR A 71 -0.29 6.97 -12.06
CA THR A 71 0.09 8.39 -12.18
C THR A 71 1.60 8.53 -12.41
N GLU A 72 2.01 9.40 -13.29
CA GLU A 72 3.43 9.67 -13.51
C GLU A 72 4.11 10.34 -12.30
N ARG A 73 3.35 11.08 -11.51
CA ARG A 73 3.85 11.89 -10.38
C ARG A 73 3.04 11.63 -9.12
N PRO A 74 3.22 10.45 -8.50
CA PRO A 74 2.56 10.19 -7.22
C PRO A 74 3.09 11.16 -6.17
N ALA A 75 2.18 11.87 -5.51
CA ALA A 75 2.48 12.83 -4.45
C ALA A 75 1.35 12.83 -3.41
N PRO A 76 1.60 12.49 -2.13
CA PRO A 76 0.56 12.53 -1.12
C PRO A 76 -0.02 13.94 -0.95
N ASP A 77 -1.34 14.07 -1.03
CA ASP A 77 -2.05 15.31 -0.74
C ASP A 77 -2.37 15.37 0.77
N LEU A 78 -1.73 16.28 1.48
CA LEU A 78 -1.81 16.41 2.95
C LEU A 78 -2.20 17.84 3.37
N PRO A 79 -3.43 18.28 3.12
CA PRO A 79 -3.84 19.63 3.47
C PRO A 79 -3.71 19.88 4.98
N GLY A 80 -2.81 20.80 5.37
CA GLY A 80 -2.62 21.22 6.77
C GLY A 80 -1.98 20.18 7.71
N ARG A 81 -1.42 19.08 7.19
CA ARG A 81 -0.92 17.96 8.02
C ARG A 81 0.55 17.57 7.77
N GLY A 82 1.41 18.54 7.58
CA GLY A 82 2.82 18.30 7.29
C GLY A 82 3.13 18.27 5.81
N SER A 83 4.36 17.91 5.44
CA SER A 83 4.83 17.88 4.06
C SER A 83 5.48 16.55 3.73
N VAL A 84 5.28 16.11 2.48
CA VAL A 84 5.99 14.96 1.90
C VAL A 84 6.77 15.43 0.69
N SER A 85 8.10 15.39 0.77
CA SER A 85 8.95 15.58 -0.40
C SER A 85 8.99 14.29 -1.24
N VAL A 86 8.89 14.42 -2.57
CA VAL A 86 8.87 13.28 -3.47
C VAL A 86 10.09 13.29 -4.35
N ARG A 87 10.77 12.15 -4.48
CA ARG A 87 11.91 12.01 -5.38
C ARG A 87 11.95 10.62 -6.01
N ARG A 88 12.44 10.54 -7.25
CA ARG A 88 12.69 9.28 -7.93
C ARG A 88 14.07 8.78 -7.56
N VAL A 89 14.16 7.51 -7.21
CA VAL A 89 15.42 6.83 -6.89
C VAL A 89 15.42 5.41 -7.46
N SER A 90 16.60 4.83 -7.62
CA SER A 90 16.72 3.40 -7.92
C SER A 90 16.48 2.55 -6.67
N ALA A 91 16.17 1.27 -6.85
CA ALA A 91 16.07 0.30 -5.75
C ALA A 91 17.38 0.26 -4.92
N ALA A 92 18.52 0.26 -5.59
CA ALA A 92 19.84 0.26 -4.94
C ALA A 92 20.06 1.52 -4.08
N ALA A 93 19.68 2.70 -4.59
CA ALA A 93 19.82 3.96 -3.85
C ALA A 93 18.90 3.99 -2.61
N ALA A 94 17.65 3.48 -2.71
CA ALA A 94 16.74 3.38 -1.57
C ALA A 94 17.34 2.50 -0.47
N ILE A 95 17.86 1.32 -0.83
CA ILE A 95 18.51 0.38 0.09
C ILE A 95 19.77 0.98 0.69
N GLY A 96 20.55 1.73 -0.11
CA GLY A 96 21.81 2.37 0.29
C GLY A 96 21.66 3.58 1.22
N GLY A 97 20.45 3.90 1.69
CA GLY A 97 20.26 4.96 2.68
C GLY A 97 19.77 6.30 2.13
N ALA A 98 18.96 6.27 1.07
CA ALA A 98 18.37 7.49 0.51
C ALA A 98 17.43 8.26 1.49
N GLY A 99 17.23 7.80 2.72
CA GLY A 99 16.38 8.48 3.71
C GLY A 99 14.90 8.48 3.34
N CYS A 100 14.41 7.37 2.77
CA CYS A 100 13.01 7.23 2.40
C CYS A 100 12.16 6.80 3.60
N HIS A 101 11.15 7.58 3.94
CA HIS A 101 10.13 7.24 4.94
C HIS A 101 8.99 6.44 4.29
N MET A 102 8.82 6.61 2.99
CA MET A 102 7.82 5.92 2.18
C MET A 102 8.44 5.46 0.86
N LEU A 103 7.99 4.32 0.36
CA LEU A 103 8.28 3.84 -0.99
C LEU A 103 6.98 3.74 -1.79
N TYR A 104 6.96 4.37 -2.97
CA TYR A 104 5.97 4.10 -4.00
C TYR A 104 6.63 3.18 -5.04
N LEU A 105 6.13 1.96 -5.13
CA LEU A 105 6.70 0.89 -5.96
C LEU A 105 5.85 0.73 -7.22
N GLY A 106 6.32 1.29 -8.33
CA GLY A 106 5.78 1.06 -9.65
C GLY A 106 6.29 -0.24 -10.27
N GLN A 107 6.10 -0.40 -11.57
CA GLN A 107 6.62 -1.53 -12.34
C GLN A 107 8.16 -1.55 -12.30
N MET A 108 8.72 -2.69 -11.94
CA MET A 108 10.16 -2.89 -11.81
C MET A 108 10.53 -4.38 -11.95
N PRO A 109 11.82 -4.74 -12.17
CA PRO A 109 12.27 -6.11 -12.14
C PRO A 109 11.94 -6.81 -10.82
N ALA A 110 11.49 -8.06 -10.89
CA ALA A 110 11.08 -8.83 -9.71
C ALA A 110 12.20 -8.95 -8.65
N VAL A 111 13.45 -9.05 -9.09
CA VAL A 111 14.62 -9.13 -8.21
C VAL A 111 14.79 -7.86 -7.38
N ASP A 112 14.55 -6.68 -7.97
CA ASP A 112 14.66 -5.40 -7.27
C ASP A 112 13.51 -5.23 -6.27
N ARG A 113 12.28 -5.64 -6.66
CA ARG A 113 11.14 -5.66 -5.75
C ARG A 113 11.40 -6.56 -4.55
N GLN A 114 11.90 -7.78 -4.76
CA GLN A 114 12.22 -8.71 -3.68
C GLN A 114 13.28 -8.15 -2.72
N ARG A 115 14.33 -7.52 -3.25
CA ARG A 115 15.38 -6.87 -2.44
C ARG A 115 14.81 -5.73 -1.59
N LEU A 116 13.97 -4.86 -2.17
CA LEU A 116 13.33 -3.76 -1.46
C LEU A 116 12.40 -4.28 -0.36
N ILE A 117 11.54 -5.25 -0.66
CA ILE A 117 10.62 -5.84 0.31
C ILE A 117 11.39 -6.54 1.44
N GLY A 118 12.47 -7.24 1.13
CA GLY A 118 13.36 -7.80 2.14
C GLY A 118 14.00 -6.73 3.02
N TRP A 119 14.43 -5.63 2.40
CA TRP A 119 15.09 -4.53 3.11
C TRP A 119 14.15 -3.74 4.03
N VAL A 120 12.87 -3.54 3.67
CA VAL A 120 11.93 -2.77 4.50
C VAL A 120 11.47 -3.51 5.76
N ARG A 121 11.67 -4.83 5.86
CA ARG A 121 11.29 -5.60 7.04
C ARG A 121 11.98 -5.06 8.29
N GLY A 122 11.21 -4.81 9.35
CA GLY A 122 11.69 -4.23 10.59
C GLY A 122 12.02 -2.74 10.53
N LYS A 123 11.87 -2.09 9.37
CA LYS A 123 12.15 -0.65 9.20
C LYS A 123 10.90 0.19 9.29
N ALA A 124 11.08 1.45 9.65
CA ALA A 124 10.03 2.46 9.68
C ALA A 124 9.81 3.04 8.26
N VAL A 125 9.46 2.19 7.30
CA VAL A 125 9.24 2.55 5.91
C VAL A 125 7.87 2.05 5.46
N LEU A 126 6.97 2.97 5.11
CA LEU A 126 5.66 2.66 4.55
C LEU A 126 5.82 2.29 3.07
N THR A 127 5.16 1.23 2.61
CA THR A 127 5.23 0.82 1.20
C THR A 127 3.86 0.82 0.55
N VAL A 128 3.77 1.46 -0.62
CA VAL A 128 2.60 1.50 -1.48
C VAL A 128 3.00 1.05 -2.87
N THR A 129 2.16 0.31 -3.57
CA THR A 129 2.38 -0.10 -4.96
C THR A 129 1.12 0.08 -5.80
N ASP A 130 1.27 0.30 -7.09
CA ASP A 130 0.22 0.24 -8.10
C ASP A 130 0.47 -0.88 -9.14
N ASP A 131 1.40 -1.79 -8.84
CA ASP A 131 1.83 -2.89 -9.72
C ASP A 131 1.72 -4.25 -8.99
N ASP A 132 0.65 -4.44 -8.22
CA ASP A 132 0.35 -5.69 -7.49
C ASP A 132 -1.15 -5.76 -7.17
N SER A 133 -1.96 -6.14 -8.14
CA SER A 133 -3.43 -6.17 -8.00
C SER A 133 -3.92 -7.16 -6.94
N ASN A 134 -3.15 -8.21 -6.66
CA ASN A 134 -3.48 -9.21 -5.65
C ASN A 134 -2.90 -8.90 -4.27
N CYS A 135 -2.09 -7.84 -4.16
CA CYS A 135 -1.42 -7.40 -2.93
C CYS A 135 -0.61 -8.51 -2.23
N ASN A 136 0.09 -9.32 -3.00
CA ASN A 136 0.83 -10.50 -2.50
C ASN A 136 2.34 -10.39 -2.72
N LEU A 137 2.82 -9.33 -3.39
CA LEU A 137 4.26 -9.12 -3.62
C LEU A 137 4.97 -8.37 -2.49
N GLY A 138 4.28 -8.12 -1.38
CA GLY A 138 4.89 -7.69 -0.11
C GLY A 138 4.83 -6.19 0.18
N ALA A 139 4.19 -5.35 -0.64
CA ALA A 139 3.88 -3.97 -0.24
C ALA A 139 2.78 -3.96 0.83
N MET A 140 2.74 -2.92 1.68
CA MET A 140 1.71 -2.78 2.73
C MET A 140 0.36 -2.37 2.14
N PHE A 141 0.38 -1.51 1.11
CA PHE A 141 -0.81 -1.03 0.41
C PHE A 141 -0.66 -1.23 -1.09
N CYS A 142 -1.71 -1.70 -1.74
CA CYS A 142 -1.73 -1.96 -3.17
C CYS A 142 -2.91 -1.22 -3.79
N LEU A 143 -2.60 -0.23 -4.63
CA LEU A 143 -3.60 0.57 -5.33
C LEU A 143 -4.14 -0.21 -6.53
N ASN A 144 -5.44 -0.24 -6.70
CA ASN A 144 -6.12 -0.93 -7.78
C ASN A 144 -7.10 0.02 -8.48
N ALA A 145 -6.98 0.14 -9.79
CA ALA A 145 -7.92 0.88 -10.62
C ALA A 145 -8.73 -0.08 -11.50
N GLN A 146 -10.04 0.10 -11.52
CA GLN A 146 -10.97 -0.61 -12.40
C GLN A 146 -11.89 0.42 -13.06
N GLY A 147 -11.61 0.75 -14.32
CA GLY A 147 -12.25 1.88 -15.00
C GLY A 147 -12.01 3.16 -14.21
N GLN A 148 -13.10 3.84 -13.84
CA GLN A 148 -13.08 5.08 -13.06
C GLN A 148 -13.15 4.86 -11.55
N ARG A 149 -12.82 3.70 -11.07
CA ARG A 149 -12.82 3.39 -9.64
C ARG A 149 -11.41 3.11 -9.18
N LEU A 150 -10.98 3.86 -8.17
CA LEU A 150 -9.73 3.63 -7.46
C LEU A 150 -10.04 3.02 -6.10
N SER A 151 -9.35 1.96 -5.76
CA SER A 151 -9.42 1.29 -4.46
C SER A 151 -8.02 0.91 -4.01
N PHE A 152 -7.89 0.42 -2.79
CA PHE A 152 -6.66 -0.21 -2.34
C PHE A 152 -6.95 -1.49 -1.55
N SER A 153 -5.98 -2.38 -1.58
CA SER A 153 -5.92 -3.56 -0.72
C SER A 153 -4.80 -3.39 0.31
N VAL A 154 -4.94 -4.05 1.44
CA VAL A 154 -3.97 -3.98 2.55
C VAL A 154 -3.37 -5.35 2.79
N ASN A 155 -2.04 -5.41 2.83
CA ASN A 155 -1.30 -6.60 3.23
C ASN A 155 -0.95 -6.51 4.73
N LEU A 156 -1.77 -7.14 5.56
CA LEU A 156 -1.62 -7.11 7.02
C LEU A 156 -0.32 -7.78 7.50
N ASP A 157 0.15 -8.82 6.80
CA ASP A 157 1.42 -9.47 7.12
C ASP A 157 2.60 -8.50 6.90
N SER A 158 2.58 -7.75 5.79
CA SER A 158 3.59 -6.74 5.51
C SER A 158 3.57 -5.58 6.51
N ILE A 159 2.39 -5.13 6.94
CA ILE A 159 2.25 -4.14 8.03
C ILE A 159 2.83 -4.68 9.33
N GLY A 160 2.46 -5.91 9.71
CA GLY A 160 2.94 -6.55 10.94
C GLY A 160 4.46 -6.75 10.99
N ARG A 161 5.12 -6.85 9.83
CA ARG A 161 6.59 -6.98 9.71
C ARG A 161 7.32 -5.64 9.68
N GLY A 162 6.62 -4.52 9.54
CA GLY A 162 7.19 -3.17 9.56
C GLY A 162 7.18 -2.55 10.95
N SER A 163 7.86 -1.41 11.09
CA SER A 163 7.83 -0.61 12.33
C SER A 163 6.84 0.56 12.25
N VAL A 164 6.34 0.90 11.06
CA VAL A 164 5.27 1.89 10.89
C VAL A 164 3.98 1.32 11.45
N ARG A 165 3.29 2.08 12.28
CA ARG A 165 1.97 1.73 12.81
C ARG A 165 0.89 2.29 11.90
N VAL A 166 -0.09 1.48 11.56
CA VAL A 166 -1.22 1.87 10.71
C VAL A 166 -2.52 1.75 11.51
N ASP A 167 -3.25 2.84 11.62
CA ASP A 167 -4.56 2.85 12.27
C ASP A 167 -5.57 2.09 11.38
N PRO A 168 -6.33 1.12 11.91
CA PRO A 168 -7.34 0.38 11.14
C PRO A 168 -8.40 1.26 10.47
N ARG A 169 -8.60 2.50 10.93
CA ARG A 169 -9.50 3.47 10.29
C ARG A 169 -9.05 3.84 8.86
N VAL A 170 -7.82 3.54 8.47
CA VAL A 170 -7.35 3.65 7.08
C VAL A 170 -8.31 2.97 6.09
N LEU A 171 -8.94 1.86 6.49
CA LEU A 171 -9.89 1.12 5.66
C LEU A 171 -11.17 1.91 5.32
N LYS A 172 -11.43 3.02 6.02
CA LYS A 172 -12.56 3.92 5.72
C LYS A 172 -12.25 4.95 4.63
N ILE A 173 -10.98 5.06 4.20
CA ILE A 173 -10.62 5.96 3.09
C ILE A 173 -11.36 5.49 1.83
N GLY A 174 -12.20 6.38 1.26
CA GLY A 174 -12.98 6.09 0.06
C GLY A 174 -14.37 5.50 0.32
N SER A 175 -14.74 5.13 1.56
CA SER A 175 -16.14 4.79 1.89
C SER A 175 -17.01 6.03 2.08
N ASP A 176 -16.41 7.13 2.50
CA ASP A 176 -17.09 8.44 2.61
C ASP A 176 -16.62 9.28 1.43
N GLY A 177 -17.51 9.56 0.48
CA GLY A 177 -17.20 10.39 -0.68
C GLY A 177 -16.65 11.77 -0.26
N GLY A 178 -15.34 11.90 -0.18
CA GLY A 178 -14.59 13.12 0.07
C GLY A 178 -14.77 13.77 1.45
N PRO A 179 -13.79 14.55 1.91
CA PRO A 179 -13.99 15.37 3.10
C PRO A 179 -15.10 16.40 2.83
N ARG A 180 -16.09 16.44 3.73
CA ARG A 180 -17.05 17.55 3.82
C ARG A 180 -16.37 18.79 4.35
#